data_84d79e9e12504100104b582c3053c7d9
#
_entry.id   84d79e9e12504100104b582c3053c7d9
#
_cell.length_a   1.000
_cell.length_b   1.000
_cell.length_c   1.000
_cell.angle_alpha   90.00
_cell.angle_beta   90.00
_cell.angle_gamma   90.00
#
_symmetry.space_group_name_H-M   'P 1'
#
loop_
_entity.id
_entity.type
_entity.pdbx_description
1 polymer ?
#
loop_
_entity_poly.entity_id
_entity_poly.type
_entity_poly.pdbx_seq_one_letter_code
_entity_poly.pdbx_strand_id
1 'polypeptide(L)'
;NETLEPSETKRQAKEMARIGMGGFFMHARGGLQTEYMGDEWFDNVEAAICQSEEDGTEAWAYDENGWPSGFGSGKVNGLGIDYQQKYLRFEDGEKQTDTTIVNKDGVHFYYDINPFYVDTLDSKVTHKFIELIYEPYYDKFKNRITGFFSDEPQISRNGLPWSFVMPQTYKEMYGDNLLDKLIELFKPVGDYKQTRIRYWKMVTDLFSNNFMKPIYDW
;
A
#
# COMPACT_ATOMS: atom_id res chain seq x y z
N ASN A 1 -6.10 -7.63 20.31
CA ASN A 1 -5.46 -8.45 19.26
C ASN A 1 -5.42 -9.95 19.66
N GLU A 2 -6.52 -10.41 20.16
CA GLU A 2 -6.79 -11.82 20.44
C GLU A 2 -8.05 -12.20 19.67
N THR A 3 -8.84 -13.15 20.13
CA THR A 3 -10.20 -13.37 19.63
C THR A 3 -11.06 -12.18 20.06
N LEU A 4 -11.74 -11.56 19.11
CA LEU A 4 -12.62 -10.44 19.38
C LEU A 4 -14.01 -10.94 19.79
N GLU A 5 -14.60 -10.26 20.78
CA GLU A 5 -15.94 -10.53 21.24
C GLU A 5 -16.79 -9.23 21.15
N PRO A 6 -17.95 -9.22 20.47
CA PRO A 6 -18.75 -8.01 20.27
C PRO A 6 -19.14 -7.30 21.59
N SER A 7 -19.38 -8.06 22.67
CA SER A 7 -19.70 -7.52 23.99
C SER A 7 -18.52 -6.74 24.59
N GLU A 8 -17.28 -7.25 24.43
CA GLU A 8 -16.09 -6.58 24.91
C GLU A 8 -15.75 -5.36 24.04
N THR A 9 -15.91 -5.47 22.72
CA THR A 9 -15.77 -4.35 21.79
C THR A 9 -16.71 -3.19 22.18
N LYS A 10 -17.99 -3.46 22.44
CA LYS A 10 -18.95 -2.46 22.95
C LYS A 10 -18.50 -1.87 24.27
N ARG A 11 -18.09 -2.69 25.22
CA ARG A 11 -17.62 -2.23 26.52
C ARG A 11 -16.44 -1.25 26.40
N GLN A 12 -15.46 -1.57 25.53
CA GLN A 12 -14.30 -0.70 25.30
C GLN A 12 -14.72 0.63 24.65
N ALA A 13 -15.56 0.61 23.60
CA ALA A 13 -16.07 1.81 22.95
C ALA A 13 -16.79 2.72 23.95
N LYS A 14 -17.67 2.15 24.78
CA LYS A 14 -18.38 2.87 25.83
C LYS A 14 -17.45 3.51 26.86
N GLU A 15 -16.38 2.82 27.29
CA GLU A 15 -15.40 3.38 28.21
C GLU A 15 -14.61 4.54 27.61
N MET A 16 -14.28 4.46 26.28
CA MET A 16 -13.65 5.58 25.57
C MET A 16 -14.55 6.81 25.57
N ALA A 17 -15.84 6.64 25.25
CA ALA A 17 -16.83 7.73 25.33
C ALA A 17 -16.94 8.31 26.73
N ARG A 18 -17.02 7.44 27.78
CA ARG A 18 -17.15 7.83 29.18
C ARG A 18 -16.01 8.72 29.68
N ILE A 19 -14.78 8.50 29.17
CA ILE A 19 -13.62 9.34 29.53
C ILE A 19 -13.45 10.56 28.61
N GLY A 20 -14.40 10.83 27.71
CA GLY A 20 -14.44 12.02 26.87
C GLY A 20 -13.71 11.92 25.52
N MET A 21 -13.42 10.72 25.01
CA MET A 21 -12.94 10.56 23.65
C MET A 21 -14.05 10.85 22.64
N GLY A 22 -13.74 11.61 21.59
CA GLY A 22 -14.69 11.95 20.52
C GLY A 22 -14.86 10.84 19.49
N GLY A 23 -13.98 9.83 19.48
CA GLY A 23 -14.03 8.71 18.56
C GLY A 23 -12.83 7.76 18.73
N PHE A 24 -12.79 6.72 17.90
CA PHE A 24 -11.73 5.72 17.93
C PHE A 24 -11.50 5.09 16.55
N PHE A 25 -10.31 4.52 16.34
CA PHE A 25 -9.99 3.70 15.17
C PHE A 25 -10.09 2.22 15.50
N MET A 26 -10.83 1.48 14.67
CA MET A 26 -10.92 0.02 14.74
C MET A 26 -9.68 -0.57 14.06
N HIS A 27 -8.65 -0.83 14.83
CA HIS A 27 -7.29 -1.06 14.38
C HIS A 27 -6.84 -2.51 14.63
N ALA A 28 -6.79 -3.32 13.56
CA ALA A 28 -6.23 -4.66 13.62
C ALA A 28 -4.69 -4.62 13.69
N ARG A 29 -4.07 -5.47 14.50
CA ARG A 29 -2.61 -5.58 14.70
C ARG A 29 -2.19 -7.04 14.84
N GLY A 30 -0.88 -7.25 14.80
CA GLY A 30 -0.29 -8.56 15.06
C GLY A 30 -0.79 -9.19 16.37
N GLY A 31 -1.09 -10.49 16.33
CA GLY A 31 -1.72 -11.23 17.43
C GLY A 31 -3.25 -11.32 17.36
N LEU A 32 -3.89 -10.69 16.38
CA LEU A 32 -5.31 -10.89 16.09
C LEU A 32 -5.55 -12.35 15.70
N GLN A 33 -6.48 -13.03 16.40
CA GLN A 33 -6.88 -14.41 16.13
C GLN A 33 -8.18 -14.50 15.34
N THR A 34 -9.06 -13.48 15.49
CA THR A 34 -10.22 -13.31 14.63
C THR A 34 -9.77 -13.06 13.19
N GLU A 35 -10.37 -13.76 12.23
CA GLU A 35 -10.03 -13.57 10.80
C GLU A 35 -10.33 -12.13 10.36
N TYR A 36 -9.27 -11.41 9.96
CA TYR A 36 -9.41 -10.04 9.46
C TYR A 36 -10.24 -10.01 8.17
N MET A 37 -11.27 -9.15 8.13
CA MET A 37 -12.26 -9.04 7.06
C MET A 37 -13.19 -10.27 6.94
N GLY A 38 -13.20 -11.18 7.92
CA GLY A 38 -14.17 -12.26 8.04
C GLY A 38 -15.47 -11.81 8.75
N ASP A 39 -16.44 -12.71 8.86
CA ASP A 39 -17.75 -12.38 9.45
C ASP A 39 -17.62 -11.94 10.93
N GLU A 40 -16.86 -12.68 11.74
CA GLU A 40 -16.61 -12.32 13.15
C GLU A 40 -15.93 -10.96 13.30
N TRP A 41 -15.03 -10.59 12.38
CA TRP A 41 -14.44 -9.26 12.33
C TRP A 41 -15.50 -8.20 12.13
N PHE A 42 -16.36 -8.38 11.13
CA PHE A 42 -17.41 -7.43 10.82
C PHE A 42 -18.52 -7.36 11.88
N ASP A 43 -18.81 -8.45 12.61
CA ASP A 43 -19.69 -8.43 13.77
C ASP A 43 -19.14 -7.52 14.89
N ASN A 44 -17.82 -7.54 15.09
CA ASN A 44 -17.16 -6.64 16.03
C ASN A 44 -17.12 -5.18 15.55
N VAL A 45 -16.93 -4.96 14.25
CA VAL A 45 -17.04 -3.62 13.64
C VAL A 45 -18.46 -3.07 13.82
N GLU A 46 -19.50 -3.87 13.55
CA GLU A 46 -20.92 -3.50 13.79
C GLU A 46 -21.15 -3.15 15.26
N ALA A 47 -20.63 -3.97 16.18
CA ALA A 47 -20.75 -3.73 17.60
C ALA A 47 -20.12 -2.38 18.05
N ALA A 48 -18.95 -2.05 17.49
CA ALA A 48 -18.27 -0.79 17.72
C ALA A 48 -19.05 0.41 17.18
N ILE A 49 -19.55 0.29 15.95
CA ILE A 49 -20.37 1.32 15.29
C ILE A 49 -21.66 1.58 16.09
N CYS A 50 -22.42 0.51 16.43
CA CYS A 50 -23.64 0.65 17.23
C CYS A 50 -23.38 1.37 18.56
N GLN A 51 -22.29 1.04 19.24
CA GLN A 51 -21.97 1.71 20.50
C GLN A 51 -21.56 3.19 20.29
N SER A 52 -20.83 3.49 19.20
CA SER A 52 -20.48 4.88 18.91
C SER A 52 -21.71 5.74 18.58
N GLU A 53 -22.69 5.17 17.88
CA GLU A 53 -23.98 5.85 17.60
C GLU A 53 -24.76 6.14 18.88
N GLU A 54 -24.79 5.19 19.84
CA GLU A 54 -25.43 5.36 21.14
C GLU A 54 -24.78 6.45 22.00
N ASP A 55 -23.45 6.53 21.95
CA ASP A 55 -22.64 7.42 22.79
C ASP A 55 -22.34 8.79 22.12
N GLY A 56 -22.70 8.96 20.83
CA GLY A 56 -22.45 10.17 20.06
C GLY A 56 -20.96 10.38 19.75
N THR A 57 -20.21 9.30 19.58
CA THR A 57 -18.79 9.30 19.20
C THR A 57 -18.61 8.84 17.74
N GLU A 58 -17.39 8.95 17.21
CA GLU A 58 -17.08 8.56 15.84
C GLU A 58 -16.34 7.22 15.77
N ALA A 59 -16.80 6.30 14.93
CA ALA A 59 -16.11 5.05 14.63
C ALA A 59 -15.39 5.17 13.27
N TRP A 60 -14.06 5.00 13.28
CA TRP A 60 -13.20 5.02 12.11
C TRP A 60 -12.62 3.63 11.84
N ALA A 61 -12.53 3.24 10.58
CA ALA A 61 -11.82 2.02 10.21
C ALA A 61 -10.32 2.29 10.00
N TYR A 62 -9.51 1.28 10.25
CA TYR A 62 -8.14 1.19 9.81
C TYR A 62 -8.07 0.23 8.61
N ASP A 63 -7.38 0.63 7.57
CA ASP A 63 -7.40 -0.05 6.28
C ASP A 63 -6.45 -1.26 6.19
N GLU A 64 -5.92 -1.72 7.33
CA GLU A 64 -4.92 -2.80 7.35
C GLU A 64 -5.02 -3.68 8.60
N ASN A 65 -4.45 -4.88 8.51
CA ASN A 65 -4.10 -5.71 9.66
C ASN A 65 -2.57 -5.74 9.79
N GLY A 66 -2.06 -4.80 10.54
CA GLY A 66 -0.62 -4.61 10.71
C GLY A 66 -0.14 -3.25 10.23
N TRP A 67 0.99 -3.20 9.54
CA TRP A 67 1.64 -1.98 9.08
C TRP A 67 2.70 -2.32 8.01
N PRO A 68 2.95 -1.47 7.00
CA PRO A 68 2.23 -0.26 6.60
C PRO A 68 0.98 -0.57 5.75
N SER A 69 0.11 0.44 5.56
CA SER A 69 -1.09 0.29 4.73
C SER A 69 -0.80 -0.01 3.27
N GLY A 70 -1.64 -0.84 2.64
CA GLY A 70 -1.61 -1.12 1.21
C GLY A 70 -1.61 -2.60 0.83
N PHE A 71 -1.21 -3.52 1.73
CA PHE A 71 -1.11 -4.95 1.40
C PHE A 71 -2.37 -5.77 1.78
N GLY A 72 -3.29 -5.18 2.56
CA GLY A 72 -4.57 -5.79 2.91
C GLY A 72 -4.43 -7.13 3.63
N SER A 73 -3.57 -7.19 4.68
CA SER A 73 -3.26 -8.45 5.38
C SER A 73 -2.73 -9.55 4.44
N GLY A 74 -2.01 -9.17 3.40
CA GLY A 74 -1.48 -10.11 2.41
C GLY A 74 -2.42 -10.43 1.25
N LYS A 75 -3.66 -9.94 1.25
CA LYS A 75 -4.65 -10.22 0.19
C LYS A 75 -4.23 -9.63 -1.17
N VAL A 76 -3.58 -8.47 -1.17
CA VAL A 76 -3.16 -7.79 -2.40
C VAL A 76 -1.84 -8.35 -2.94
N ASN A 77 -0.77 -8.36 -2.15
CA ASN A 77 0.53 -8.89 -2.59
C ASN A 77 0.52 -10.40 -2.84
N GLY A 78 -0.42 -11.15 -2.23
CA GLY A 78 -0.65 -12.57 -2.50
C GLY A 78 -1.17 -12.87 -3.90
N LEU A 79 -1.61 -11.86 -4.66
CA LEU A 79 -2.04 -12.03 -6.06
C LEU A 79 -0.86 -12.22 -7.04
N GLY A 80 0.37 -12.09 -6.58
CA GLY A 80 1.57 -12.39 -7.35
C GLY A 80 2.45 -11.19 -7.67
N ILE A 81 3.49 -11.46 -8.48
CA ILE A 81 4.59 -10.53 -8.76
C ILE A 81 4.14 -9.16 -9.28
N ASP A 82 3.07 -9.10 -10.04
CA ASP A 82 2.51 -7.86 -10.59
C ASP A 82 2.01 -6.90 -9.51
N TYR A 83 1.67 -7.45 -8.33
CA TYR A 83 1.16 -6.69 -7.19
C TYR A 83 2.23 -6.44 -6.13
N GLN A 84 3.37 -7.12 -6.21
CA GLN A 84 4.42 -7.05 -5.20
C GLN A 84 5.38 -5.89 -5.45
N GLN A 85 5.90 -5.32 -4.38
CA GLN A 85 6.91 -4.27 -4.43
C GLN A 85 8.21 -4.80 -5.02
N LYS A 86 8.87 -3.98 -5.83
CA LYS A 86 10.13 -4.32 -6.50
C LYS A 86 11.19 -3.27 -6.27
N TYR A 87 12.45 -3.69 -6.32
CA TYR A 87 13.62 -2.83 -6.20
C TYR A 87 14.55 -3.01 -7.39
N LEU A 88 14.91 -1.91 -8.04
CA LEU A 88 15.89 -1.92 -9.12
C LEU A 88 17.28 -2.25 -8.59
N ARG A 89 17.96 -3.19 -9.25
CA ARG A 89 19.31 -3.65 -8.96
C ARG A 89 20.18 -3.64 -10.20
N PHE A 90 21.47 -3.70 -9.98
CA PHE A 90 22.44 -3.94 -11.06
C PHE A 90 23.63 -4.77 -10.56
N GLU A 91 24.28 -5.45 -11.48
CA GLU A 91 25.56 -6.14 -11.27
C GLU A 91 26.39 -6.12 -12.56
N ASP A 92 27.72 -6.24 -12.43
CA ASP A 92 28.62 -6.30 -13.59
C ASP A 92 28.50 -7.68 -14.27
N GLY A 93 28.59 -7.71 -15.59
CA GLY A 93 28.41 -8.89 -16.43
C GLY A 93 26.99 -9.05 -16.93
N GLU A 94 26.82 -9.77 -18.04
CA GLU A 94 25.50 -10.06 -18.61
C GLU A 94 24.97 -11.38 -18.06
N LYS A 95 23.72 -11.38 -17.64
CA LYS A 95 22.99 -12.54 -17.15
C LYS A 95 21.58 -12.55 -17.67
N GLN A 96 20.96 -13.73 -17.70
CA GLN A 96 19.54 -13.86 -17.99
C GLN A 96 18.87 -14.62 -16.87
N THR A 97 17.94 -13.94 -16.20
CA THR A 97 17.12 -14.50 -15.13
C THR A 97 15.66 -14.09 -15.34
N ASP A 98 14.74 -14.67 -14.59
CA ASP A 98 13.31 -14.31 -14.65
C ASP A 98 13.04 -12.86 -14.21
N THR A 99 14.00 -12.23 -13.52
CA THR A 99 13.88 -10.84 -13.04
C THR A 99 14.73 -9.86 -13.86
N THR A 100 15.32 -10.30 -14.97
CA THR A 100 16.10 -9.43 -15.86
C THR A 100 15.20 -8.34 -16.46
N ILE A 101 15.62 -7.09 -16.29
CA ILE A 101 15.04 -5.93 -16.97
C ILE A 101 15.72 -5.75 -18.33
N VAL A 102 17.03 -5.62 -18.32
CA VAL A 102 17.87 -5.46 -19.53
C VAL A 102 19.33 -5.75 -19.23
N ASN A 103 20.05 -6.29 -20.20
CA ASN A 103 21.52 -6.31 -20.23
C ASN A 103 21.99 -5.16 -21.14
N LYS A 104 22.88 -4.31 -20.64
CA LYS A 104 23.36 -3.17 -21.39
C LYS A 104 24.79 -2.80 -21.00
N ASP A 105 25.66 -2.62 -21.99
CA ASP A 105 27.06 -2.20 -21.81
C ASP A 105 27.84 -3.06 -20.80
N GLY A 106 27.60 -4.39 -20.81
CA GLY A 106 28.23 -5.33 -19.89
C GLY A 106 27.69 -5.28 -18.46
N VAL A 107 26.51 -4.68 -18.26
CA VAL A 107 25.83 -4.59 -16.97
C VAL A 107 24.47 -5.27 -17.06
N HIS A 108 24.16 -6.11 -16.07
CA HIS A 108 22.88 -6.73 -15.87
C HIS A 108 22.02 -5.85 -14.94
N PHE A 109 20.89 -5.36 -15.44
CA PHE A 109 19.86 -4.69 -14.65
C PHE A 109 18.70 -5.64 -14.41
N TYR A 110 18.32 -5.76 -13.15
CA TYR A 110 17.27 -6.67 -12.71
C TYR A 110 16.47 -6.06 -11.55
N TYR A 111 15.42 -6.73 -11.13
CA TYR A 111 14.68 -6.33 -9.94
C TYR A 111 14.65 -7.44 -8.88
N ASP A 112 14.78 -7.04 -7.62
CA ASP A 112 14.42 -7.86 -6.47
C ASP A 112 12.94 -7.68 -6.16
N ILE A 113 12.32 -8.74 -5.62
CA ILE A 113 10.92 -8.75 -5.22
C ILE A 113 10.83 -8.69 -3.69
N ASN A 114 10.01 -7.79 -3.17
CA ASN A 114 9.53 -7.84 -1.80
C ASN A 114 8.12 -8.46 -1.77
N PRO A 115 7.98 -9.75 -1.45
CA PRO A 115 6.69 -10.43 -1.48
C PRO A 115 5.78 -10.04 -0.31
N PHE A 116 6.30 -9.28 0.67
CA PHE A 116 5.58 -8.87 1.87
C PHE A 116 4.93 -7.49 1.77
N TYR A 117 5.09 -6.82 0.64
CA TYR A 117 4.47 -5.51 0.42
C TYR A 117 4.08 -5.31 -1.05
N VAL A 118 3.36 -4.23 -1.32
CA VAL A 118 2.72 -3.95 -2.62
C VAL A 118 3.47 -2.92 -3.47
N ASP A 119 3.25 -2.98 -4.78
CA ASP A 119 3.72 -1.97 -5.73
C ASP A 119 2.80 -0.74 -5.69
N THR A 120 3.13 0.23 -4.85
CA THR A 120 2.37 1.48 -4.70
C THR A 120 2.49 2.43 -5.90
N LEU A 121 3.28 2.08 -6.91
CA LEU A 121 3.47 2.89 -8.12
C LEU A 121 2.53 2.49 -9.27
N ASP A 122 1.85 1.35 -9.16
CA ASP A 122 0.90 0.87 -10.16
C ASP A 122 -0.54 1.01 -9.65
N SER A 123 -1.36 1.80 -10.36
CA SER A 123 -2.75 2.09 -9.98
C SER A 123 -3.64 0.85 -9.90
N LYS A 124 -3.36 -0.20 -10.68
CA LYS A 124 -4.12 -1.48 -10.59
C LYS A 124 -4.01 -2.11 -9.20
N VAL A 125 -2.86 -1.94 -8.55
CA VAL A 125 -2.60 -2.47 -7.20
C VAL A 125 -3.46 -1.76 -6.18
N THR A 126 -3.53 -0.43 -6.27
CA THR A 126 -4.35 0.40 -5.39
C THR A 126 -5.85 0.16 -5.59
N HIS A 127 -6.31 0.03 -6.84
CA HIS A 127 -7.71 -0.32 -7.10
C HIS A 127 -8.07 -1.69 -6.50
N LYS A 128 -7.15 -2.66 -6.56
CA LYS A 128 -7.37 -3.96 -5.91
C LYS A 128 -7.36 -3.85 -4.39
N PHE A 129 -6.56 -2.99 -3.81
CA PHE A 129 -6.59 -2.69 -2.37
C PHE A 129 -7.93 -2.09 -1.95
N ILE A 130 -8.43 -1.11 -2.70
CA ILE A 130 -9.77 -0.52 -2.47
C ILE A 130 -10.85 -1.61 -2.55
N GLU A 131 -10.88 -2.39 -3.64
CA GLU A 131 -11.84 -3.48 -3.85
C GLU A 131 -11.85 -4.50 -2.71
N LEU A 132 -10.68 -4.88 -2.19
CA LEU A 132 -10.58 -5.94 -1.19
C LEU A 132 -10.74 -5.45 0.25
N ILE A 133 -10.50 -4.17 0.53
CA ILE A 133 -10.49 -3.63 1.88
C ILE A 133 -11.56 -2.56 2.09
N TYR A 134 -11.63 -1.54 1.25
CA TYR A 134 -12.54 -0.41 1.46
C TYR A 134 -13.99 -0.72 1.09
N GLU A 135 -14.19 -1.32 -0.09
CA GLU A 135 -15.54 -1.64 -0.58
C GLU A 135 -16.32 -2.56 0.35
N PRO A 136 -15.76 -3.65 0.95
CA PRO A 136 -16.48 -4.48 1.89
C PRO A 136 -16.98 -3.75 3.15
N TYR A 137 -16.22 -2.78 3.66
CA TYR A 137 -16.69 -1.93 4.74
C TYR A 137 -17.85 -1.03 4.29
N TYR A 138 -17.68 -0.38 3.13
CA TYR A 138 -18.72 0.48 2.61
C TYR A 138 -20.00 -0.30 2.31
N ASP A 139 -19.91 -1.47 1.72
CA ASP A 139 -21.07 -2.31 1.40
C ASP A 139 -21.86 -2.73 2.64
N LYS A 140 -21.17 -3.06 3.74
CA LYS A 140 -21.80 -3.46 4.99
C LYS A 140 -22.34 -2.27 5.79
N PHE A 141 -21.59 -1.18 5.89
CA PHE A 141 -21.86 -0.13 6.88
C PHE A 141 -22.23 1.23 6.28
N LYS A 142 -21.99 1.44 4.98
CA LYS A 142 -22.29 2.71 4.31
C LYS A 142 -21.70 3.92 5.08
N ASN A 143 -22.50 4.93 5.32
CA ASN A 143 -22.11 6.15 6.00
C ASN A 143 -22.04 6.05 7.55
N ARG A 144 -22.13 4.85 8.11
CA ARG A 144 -22.01 4.62 9.57
C ARG A 144 -20.56 4.59 10.06
N ILE A 145 -19.60 4.38 9.13
CA ILE A 145 -18.17 4.59 9.39
C ILE A 145 -17.84 6.02 8.98
N THR A 146 -17.19 6.78 9.87
CA THR A 146 -16.83 8.18 9.64
C THR A 146 -15.77 8.32 8.56
N GLY A 147 -14.83 7.38 8.48
CA GLY A 147 -13.77 7.35 7.48
C GLY A 147 -12.74 6.26 7.74
N PHE A 148 -11.66 6.31 6.96
CA PHE A 148 -10.54 5.39 7.06
C PHE A 148 -9.27 6.12 7.51
N PHE A 149 -8.48 5.43 8.31
CA PHE A 149 -7.12 5.80 8.63
C PHE A 149 -6.17 4.91 7.81
N SER A 150 -5.25 5.52 7.06
CA SER A 150 -4.20 4.86 6.30
C SER A 150 -2.84 5.22 6.89
N ASP A 151 -1.96 4.24 7.12
CA ASP A 151 -0.75 4.38 7.92
C ASP A 151 0.51 4.16 7.08
N GLU A 152 1.25 5.23 6.85
CA GLU A 152 2.60 5.27 6.26
C GLU A 152 2.82 4.37 5.04
N PRO A 153 2.00 4.47 3.97
CA PRO A 153 2.24 3.68 2.76
C PRO A 153 3.63 3.98 2.18
N GLN A 154 4.31 2.95 1.67
CA GLN A 154 5.73 3.05 1.36
C GLN A 154 6.02 2.94 -0.12
N ILE A 155 6.89 3.80 -0.61
CA ILE A 155 7.44 3.75 -1.97
C ILE A 155 8.56 2.71 -2.04
N SER A 156 9.49 2.76 -1.08
CA SER A 156 10.63 1.84 -1.02
C SER A 156 11.29 1.88 0.35
N ARG A 157 11.79 0.74 0.80
CA ARG A 157 12.61 0.60 2.03
C ARG A 157 14.06 0.23 1.75
N ASN A 158 14.33 -0.40 0.63
CA ASN A 158 15.61 -1.06 0.39
C ASN A 158 16.15 -0.81 -1.03
N GLY A 159 16.39 0.45 -1.35
CA GLY A 159 17.00 0.85 -2.62
C GLY A 159 16.05 1.60 -3.55
N LEU A 160 16.39 1.62 -4.83
CA LEU A 160 15.59 2.32 -5.84
C LEU A 160 14.30 1.54 -6.12
N PRO A 161 13.11 2.14 -6.01
CA PRO A 161 11.87 1.48 -6.35
C PRO A 161 11.83 1.10 -7.83
N TRP A 162 11.19 -0.02 -8.14
CA TRP A 162 10.91 -0.45 -9.51
C TRP A 162 9.45 -0.85 -9.65
N SER A 163 8.84 -0.45 -10.75
CA SER A 163 7.51 -0.89 -11.17
C SER A 163 7.49 -1.13 -12.66
N PHE A 164 6.68 -2.06 -13.12
CA PHE A 164 6.55 -2.38 -14.55
C PHE A 164 5.96 -1.22 -15.36
N VAL A 165 5.28 -0.28 -14.72
CA VAL A 165 4.74 0.92 -15.39
C VAL A 165 5.80 2.00 -15.65
N MET A 166 6.96 1.97 -14.96
CA MET A 166 7.94 3.05 -15.00
C MET A 166 8.56 3.30 -16.39
N PRO A 167 8.95 2.29 -17.18
CA PRO A 167 9.55 2.55 -18.49
C PRO A 167 8.63 3.34 -19.43
N GLN A 168 7.36 2.97 -19.46
CA GLN A 168 6.37 3.66 -20.30
C GLN A 168 6.09 5.07 -19.76
N THR A 169 5.89 5.20 -18.45
CA THR A 169 5.65 6.51 -17.82
C THR A 169 6.82 7.48 -18.04
N TYR A 170 8.06 7.01 -17.90
CA TYR A 170 9.23 7.85 -18.13
C TYR A 170 9.29 8.37 -19.57
N LYS A 171 8.99 7.48 -20.53
CA LYS A 171 8.91 7.85 -21.95
C LYS A 171 7.83 8.89 -22.23
N GLU A 172 6.66 8.75 -21.61
CA GLU A 172 5.55 9.71 -21.74
C GLU A 172 5.90 11.08 -21.15
N MET A 173 6.54 11.09 -19.98
CA MET A 173 6.90 12.34 -19.28
C MET A 173 8.07 13.09 -19.93
N TYR A 174 9.06 12.38 -20.46
CA TYR A 174 10.34 12.99 -20.84
C TYR A 174 10.77 12.73 -22.29
N GLY A 175 10.08 11.86 -23.03
CA GLY A 175 10.44 11.48 -24.39
C GLY A 175 11.64 10.53 -24.49
N ASP A 176 12.29 10.20 -23.36
CA ASP A 176 13.47 9.36 -23.27
C ASP A 176 13.10 7.91 -22.87
N ASN A 177 13.95 6.96 -23.21
CA ASN A 177 13.82 5.57 -22.75
C ASN A 177 14.56 5.39 -21.42
N LEU A 178 13.82 5.06 -20.35
CA LEU A 178 14.42 4.82 -19.01
C LEU A 178 15.46 3.72 -19.03
N LEU A 179 15.25 2.65 -19.83
CA LEU A 179 16.18 1.50 -19.87
C LEU A 179 17.57 1.90 -20.39
N ASP A 180 17.67 2.97 -21.18
CA ASP A 180 18.94 3.51 -21.66
C ASP A 180 19.68 4.34 -20.60
N LYS A 181 18.99 4.70 -19.53
CA LYS A 181 19.48 5.60 -18.47
C LYS A 181 19.73 4.90 -17.14
N LEU A 182 19.47 3.59 -17.02
CA LEU A 182 19.52 2.89 -15.73
C LEU A 182 20.88 3.02 -15.03
N ILE A 183 21.99 2.96 -15.77
CA ILE A 183 23.33 3.09 -15.16
C ILE A 183 23.54 4.46 -14.49
N GLU A 184 22.92 5.52 -15.02
CA GLU A 184 23.03 6.88 -14.50
C GLU A 184 22.36 7.01 -13.10
N LEU A 185 21.44 6.10 -12.75
CA LEU A 185 20.85 6.06 -11.41
C LEU A 185 21.87 5.61 -10.36
N PHE A 186 22.80 4.74 -10.73
CA PHE A 186 23.77 4.13 -9.82
C PHE A 186 25.16 4.78 -9.88
N LYS A 187 25.64 5.12 -11.08
CA LYS A 187 26.99 5.67 -11.31
C LYS A 187 26.91 7.13 -11.81
N PRO A 188 27.91 7.98 -11.48
CA PRO A 188 27.96 9.38 -11.95
C PRO A 188 28.47 9.46 -13.39
N VAL A 189 27.74 8.89 -14.34
CA VAL A 189 28.05 8.87 -15.78
C VAL A 189 26.93 9.53 -16.56
N GLY A 190 27.22 10.03 -17.77
CA GLY A 190 26.22 10.70 -18.61
C GLY A 190 25.59 11.92 -17.93
N ASP A 191 24.30 12.12 -18.13
CA ASP A 191 23.52 13.20 -17.48
C ASP A 191 22.84 12.71 -16.18
N TYR A 192 23.61 12.00 -15.35
CA TYR A 192 23.10 11.34 -14.14
C TYR A 192 22.32 12.25 -13.21
N LYS A 193 22.68 13.54 -13.11
CA LYS A 193 21.96 14.48 -12.24
C LYS A 193 20.54 14.69 -12.72
N GLN A 194 20.36 14.95 -14.00
CA GLN A 194 19.04 15.15 -14.59
C GLN A 194 18.22 13.86 -14.58
N THR A 195 18.86 12.72 -14.90
CA THR A 195 18.21 11.41 -14.87
C THR A 195 17.68 11.07 -13.48
N ARG A 196 18.46 11.30 -12.41
CA ARG A 196 18.03 11.07 -11.02
C ARG A 196 16.89 12.00 -10.62
N ILE A 197 16.94 13.28 -11.01
CA ILE A 197 15.85 14.23 -10.74
C ILE A 197 14.57 13.77 -11.44
N ARG A 198 14.62 13.42 -12.72
CA ARG A 198 13.47 12.93 -13.49
C ARG A 198 12.92 11.62 -12.92
N TYR A 199 13.79 10.69 -12.55
CA TYR A 199 13.39 9.42 -11.95
C TYR A 199 12.62 9.62 -10.64
N TRP A 200 13.14 10.40 -9.70
CA TRP A 200 12.46 10.63 -8.44
C TRP A 200 11.19 11.48 -8.59
N LYS A 201 11.17 12.41 -9.53
CA LYS A 201 9.94 13.13 -9.87
C LYS A 201 8.87 12.17 -10.39
N MET A 202 9.20 11.30 -11.32
CA MET A 202 8.29 10.25 -11.81
C MET A 202 7.79 9.35 -10.68
N VAL A 203 8.67 8.89 -9.80
CA VAL A 203 8.31 8.06 -8.64
C VAL A 203 7.31 8.80 -7.74
N THR A 204 7.54 10.07 -7.45
CA THR A 204 6.63 10.90 -6.66
C THR A 204 5.29 11.08 -7.35
N ASP A 205 5.29 11.37 -8.64
CA ASP A 205 4.08 11.57 -9.43
C ASP A 205 3.26 10.25 -9.51
N LEU A 206 3.93 9.11 -9.72
CA LEU A 206 3.28 7.79 -9.72
C LEU A 206 2.66 7.48 -8.36
N PHE A 207 3.40 7.64 -7.26
CA PHE A 207 2.86 7.38 -5.92
C PHE A 207 1.66 8.27 -5.62
N SER A 208 1.76 9.56 -5.89
CA SER A 208 0.68 10.51 -5.65
C SER A 208 -0.57 10.19 -6.46
N ASN A 209 -0.40 9.90 -7.77
CA ASN A 209 -1.53 9.70 -8.68
C ASN A 209 -2.08 8.27 -8.67
N ASN A 210 -1.24 7.26 -8.39
CA ASN A 210 -1.61 5.86 -8.48
C ASN A 210 -1.92 5.22 -7.11
N PHE A 211 -1.46 5.81 -6.00
CA PHE A 211 -1.78 5.32 -4.67
C PHE A 211 -2.65 6.31 -3.88
N MET A 212 -2.15 7.51 -3.63
CA MET A 212 -2.85 8.46 -2.75
C MET A 212 -4.16 8.97 -3.35
N LYS A 213 -4.10 9.40 -4.61
CA LYS A 213 -5.28 9.99 -5.27
C LYS A 213 -6.46 9.02 -5.44
N PRO A 214 -6.30 7.76 -5.88
CA PRO A 214 -7.43 6.83 -5.98
C PRO A 214 -8.12 6.56 -4.65
N ILE A 215 -7.37 6.49 -3.54
CA ILE A 215 -7.95 6.33 -2.20
C ILE A 215 -8.71 7.60 -1.79
N TYR A 216 -8.15 8.78 -2.07
CA TYR A 216 -8.81 10.05 -1.78
C TYR A 216 -10.09 10.26 -2.60
N ASP A 217 -10.07 9.88 -3.87
CA ASP A 217 -11.21 10.05 -4.79
C ASP A 217 -12.35 9.08 -4.50
N TRP A 218 -12.05 7.90 -3.92
CA TRP A 218 -13.02 6.91 -3.48
C TRP A 218 -13.80 7.39 -2.28
#